data_414c3b3ea7134ebeee5e40fbdf027f29
#
_entry.id   414c3b3ea7134ebeee5e40fbdf027f29
#
_cell.length_a   1.000
_cell.length_b   1.000
_cell.length_c   1.000
_cell.angle_alpha   90.00
_cell.angle_beta   90.00
_cell.angle_gamma   90.00
#
_symmetry.space_group_name_H-M   'P 1'
#
loop_
_entity.id
_entity.type
_entity.pdbx_description
1 polymer ?
#
loop_
_entity_poly.entity_id
_entity_poly.type
_entity_poly.pdbx_seq_one_letter_code
_entity_poly.pdbx_strand_id
1 'polypeptide(L)'
;MRDWNPFIACAYGALFVASLSVVIHTFVRRSRIPVGLEWAGRRLECLGEIRACLREYTAGITTLLSGYKKFGLNGKAFIAPGTGFRAEVMLPPEHIKWVVDQPDDILSHHEFQAETTAIKYIVPGLDLYTPAAAVEALRTHLTRSLGKIQPDLVDELRRAVDAQFGMSTEWKEMKVHDTLNEIIFRTSGRVFFGESLTRDNKFIRNLMGLSTWFGAGILFVGQLCPWQIKRIVGSVFCIPLMYYRAVCTSYLLPYFLERFEKMQRKRQDPSFDYAPPEDLVTWTCRAAFDLKSEHLTSEKETVQKFTTLVAGAISTSTVAFSNAILDLVSSDPQQNYYQILREECESAFQTDDDWNSSATLLRLHRLDSTLRETLRRSAFISRGISRKVMPKEGVVLPSGQHIPQGWMIGFPVPAIHADSRYYDEPDVYNPFRFMPTESSPRSMMVTTSQTFLSFGHSRHSCPGRWFASHKLKLLLAYIIMNYDIEPLKERPLNIIAGTFMFPPPGATIRLRRRETKAT
;
A
#
# COMPACT_ATOMS: atom_id res chain seq x y z
N MET A 1 -47.98 22.17 -17.33
CA MET A 1 -47.54 21.20 -16.31
C MET A 1 -46.10 20.87 -16.64
N ARG A 2 -45.16 21.18 -15.77
CA ARG A 2 -43.74 20.81 -16.00
C ARG A 2 -43.62 19.30 -15.80
N ASP A 3 -43.25 18.59 -16.86
CA ASP A 3 -42.99 17.15 -16.79
C ASP A 3 -41.77 16.91 -15.85
N TRP A 4 -42.09 16.42 -14.67
CA TRP A 4 -41.07 16.00 -13.70
C TRP A 4 -40.37 14.75 -14.25
N ASN A 5 -39.11 14.90 -14.62
CA ASN A 5 -38.29 13.76 -15.03
C ASN A 5 -38.13 12.82 -13.80
N PRO A 6 -38.68 11.59 -13.84
CA PRO A 6 -38.67 10.67 -12.70
C PRO A 6 -37.23 10.35 -12.20
N PHE A 7 -36.23 10.41 -13.09
CA PHE A 7 -34.83 10.26 -12.71
C PHE A 7 -34.32 11.39 -11.82
N ILE A 8 -34.76 12.62 -12.08
CA ILE A 8 -34.42 13.81 -11.27
C ILE A 8 -35.08 13.70 -9.90
N ALA A 9 -36.35 13.28 -9.84
CA ALA A 9 -37.06 13.08 -8.59
C ALA A 9 -36.41 11.97 -7.74
N CYS A 10 -35.99 10.85 -8.34
CA CYS A 10 -35.27 9.79 -7.66
C CYS A 10 -33.90 10.27 -7.14
N ALA A 11 -33.16 11.08 -7.91
CA ALA A 11 -31.88 11.63 -7.49
C ALA A 11 -32.04 12.59 -6.27
N TYR A 12 -33.04 13.47 -6.29
CA TYR A 12 -33.33 14.33 -5.14
C TYR A 12 -33.81 13.54 -3.92
N GLY A 13 -34.65 12.50 -4.11
CA GLY A 13 -35.08 11.60 -3.04
C GLY A 13 -33.88 10.87 -2.40
N ALA A 14 -32.98 10.34 -3.20
CA ALA A 14 -31.75 9.69 -2.72
C ALA A 14 -30.83 10.66 -1.96
N LEU A 15 -30.65 11.88 -2.46
CA LEU A 15 -29.90 12.96 -1.80
C LEU A 15 -30.53 13.36 -0.46
N PHE A 16 -31.86 13.49 -0.41
CA PHE A 16 -32.59 13.81 0.82
C PHE A 16 -32.43 12.70 1.86
N VAL A 17 -32.64 11.43 1.47
CA VAL A 17 -32.46 10.27 2.37
C VAL A 17 -31.03 10.18 2.87
N ALA A 18 -30.03 10.39 2.00
CA ALA A 18 -28.63 10.40 2.39
C ALA A 18 -28.34 11.54 3.38
N SER A 19 -28.86 12.75 3.11
CA SER A 19 -28.68 13.91 4.00
C SER A 19 -29.35 13.70 5.37
N LEU A 20 -30.59 13.21 5.37
CA LEU A 20 -31.33 12.89 6.59
C LEU A 20 -30.63 11.79 7.39
N SER A 21 -30.15 10.76 6.72
CA SER A 21 -29.42 9.66 7.35
C SER A 21 -28.11 10.14 7.97
N VAL A 22 -27.36 11.05 7.31
CA VAL A 22 -26.16 11.69 7.86
C VAL A 22 -26.52 12.50 9.13
N VAL A 23 -27.60 13.27 9.10
CA VAL A 23 -28.06 14.05 10.26
C VAL A 23 -28.44 13.13 11.41
N ILE A 24 -29.28 12.12 11.19
CA ILE A 24 -29.69 11.14 12.21
C ILE A 24 -28.45 10.43 12.79
N HIS A 25 -27.53 9.96 11.93
CA HIS A 25 -26.33 9.31 12.38
C HIS A 25 -25.47 10.21 13.26
N THR A 26 -25.35 11.47 12.90
CA THR A 26 -24.59 12.45 13.70
C THR A 26 -25.22 12.65 15.07
N PHE A 27 -26.57 12.71 15.14
CA PHE A 27 -27.28 12.77 16.42
C PHE A 27 -27.10 11.52 17.26
N VAL A 28 -27.21 10.32 16.68
CA VAL A 28 -27.01 9.04 17.38
C VAL A 28 -25.54 8.88 17.83
N ARG A 29 -24.58 9.30 17.01
CA ARG A 29 -23.16 9.28 17.39
C ARG A 29 -22.79 10.30 18.45
N ARG A 30 -23.50 11.43 18.51
CA ARG A 30 -23.22 12.49 19.49
C ARG A 30 -23.30 11.99 20.94
N SER A 31 -24.18 11.05 21.23
CA SER A 31 -24.27 10.40 22.54
C SER A 31 -23.13 9.43 22.87
N ARG A 32 -22.25 9.13 21.89
CA ARG A 32 -21.14 8.18 22.01
C ARG A 32 -19.76 8.79 21.74
N ILE A 33 -19.67 10.13 21.65
CA ILE A 33 -18.38 10.80 21.44
C ILE A 33 -17.52 10.60 22.68
N PRO A 34 -16.23 10.23 22.53
CA PRO A 34 -15.31 10.11 23.67
C PRO A 34 -15.24 11.40 24.46
N VAL A 35 -15.51 11.31 25.76
CA VAL A 35 -15.48 12.47 26.67
C VAL A 35 -14.03 12.87 26.94
N GLY A 36 -13.77 14.19 26.98
CA GLY A 36 -12.45 14.72 27.30
C GLY A 36 -11.45 14.75 26.13
N LEU A 37 -11.89 14.41 24.91
CA LEU A 37 -11.06 14.55 23.71
C LEU A 37 -11.48 15.78 22.89
N GLU A 38 -10.48 16.55 22.46
CA GLU A 38 -10.69 17.71 21.59
C GLU A 38 -10.64 17.29 20.11
N TRP A 39 -11.36 18.04 19.27
CA TRP A 39 -11.37 17.83 17.83
C TRP A 39 -10.31 18.68 17.13
N ALA A 40 -9.55 18.07 16.23
CA ALA A 40 -8.75 18.83 15.26
C ALA A 40 -9.68 19.41 14.17
N GLY A 41 -9.42 20.67 13.77
CA GLY A 41 -10.13 21.32 12.66
C GLY A 41 -11.62 21.64 12.90
N ARG A 42 -12.20 21.35 14.06
CA ARG A 42 -13.57 21.73 14.41
C ARG A 42 -13.61 23.22 14.75
N ARG A 43 -14.63 23.90 14.24
CA ARG A 43 -14.95 25.30 14.56
C ARG A 43 -16.22 25.37 15.40
N LEU A 44 -16.40 26.49 16.14
CA LEU A 44 -17.64 26.78 16.88
C LEU A 44 -18.69 27.26 15.87
N GLU A 45 -19.38 26.34 15.23
CA GLU A 45 -20.38 26.58 14.20
C GLU A 45 -21.49 25.54 14.30
N CYS A 46 -22.67 25.84 13.74
CA CYS A 46 -23.77 24.88 13.65
C CYS A 46 -23.31 23.66 12.85
N LEU A 47 -23.58 22.44 13.36
CA LEU A 47 -23.13 21.17 12.78
C LEU A 47 -21.60 21.09 12.58
N GLY A 48 -20.83 21.68 13.51
CA GLY A 48 -19.37 21.82 13.40
C GLY A 48 -18.62 20.51 13.11
N GLU A 49 -19.12 19.37 13.59
CA GLU A 49 -18.53 18.03 13.33
C GLU A 49 -18.73 17.59 11.88
N ILE A 50 -19.95 17.76 11.34
CA ILE A 50 -20.27 17.46 9.93
C ILE A 50 -19.44 18.34 9.01
N ARG A 51 -19.37 19.64 9.31
CA ARG A 51 -18.59 20.61 8.52
C ARG A 51 -17.09 20.33 8.62
N ALA A 52 -16.58 19.85 9.76
CA ALA A 52 -15.20 19.41 9.87
C ALA A 52 -14.93 18.19 8.94
N CYS A 53 -15.83 17.20 8.92
CA CYS A 53 -15.71 16.07 8.00
C CYS A 53 -15.85 16.48 6.52
N LEU A 54 -16.70 17.45 6.20
CA LEU A 54 -16.80 17.99 4.84
C LEU A 54 -15.51 18.70 4.40
N ARG A 55 -14.90 19.48 5.28
CA ARG A 55 -13.61 20.14 5.00
C ARG A 55 -12.49 19.15 4.76
N GLU A 56 -12.57 17.95 5.35
CA GLU A 56 -11.53 16.92 5.19
C GLU A 56 -11.39 16.42 3.74
N TYR A 57 -12.45 16.53 2.91
CA TYR A 57 -12.34 16.21 1.48
C TYR A 57 -11.36 17.12 0.71
N THR A 58 -11.10 18.31 1.24
CA THR A 58 -10.17 19.28 0.63
C THR A 58 -8.96 19.62 1.52
N ALA A 59 -9.08 19.44 2.83
CA ALA A 59 -8.01 19.74 3.79
C ALA A 59 -6.89 18.68 3.78
N GLY A 60 -7.25 17.44 3.41
CA GLY A 60 -6.30 16.34 3.33
C GLY A 60 -5.53 16.14 4.64
N ILE A 61 -4.20 16.16 4.54
CA ILE A 61 -3.29 15.90 5.65
C ILE A 61 -3.17 17.07 6.64
N THR A 62 -3.57 18.29 6.27
CA THR A 62 -3.33 19.49 7.08
C THR A 62 -4.03 19.44 8.43
N THR A 63 -5.23 18.84 8.49
CA THR A 63 -5.95 18.64 9.75
C THR A 63 -5.20 17.70 10.69
N LEU A 64 -4.63 16.63 10.16
CA LEU A 64 -3.81 15.69 10.96
C LEU A 64 -2.53 16.36 11.48
N LEU A 65 -1.82 17.09 10.62
CA LEU A 65 -0.60 17.80 11.02
C LEU A 65 -0.87 18.85 12.10
N SER A 66 -1.91 19.66 11.91
CA SER A 66 -2.29 20.69 12.89
C SER A 66 -2.78 20.09 14.21
N GLY A 67 -3.56 19.00 14.15
CA GLY A 67 -4.01 18.26 15.34
C GLY A 67 -2.83 17.66 16.11
N TYR A 68 -1.88 17.05 15.42
CA TYR A 68 -0.69 16.50 16.04
C TYR A 68 0.18 17.60 16.68
N LYS A 69 0.39 18.71 15.99
CA LYS A 69 1.12 19.86 16.52
C LYS A 69 0.48 20.43 17.79
N LYS A 70 -0.86 20.52 17.83
CA LYS A 70 -1.60 21.07 18.96
C LYS A 70 -1.70 20.11 20.15
N PHE A 71 -1.93 18.82 19.88
CA PHE A 71 -2.25 17.84 20.90
C PHE A 71 -1.19 16.73 21.02
N GLY A 72 -0.83 16.10 19.88
CA GLY A 72 0.05 14.92 19.85
C GLY A 72 1.45 15.18 20.38
N LEU A 73 2.04 16.37 20.09
CA LEU A 73 3.35 16.77 20.65
C LEU A 73 3.34 16.87 22.17
N ASN A 74 2.16 17.09 22.78
CA ASN A 74 1.97 17.17 24.22
C ASN A 74 1.49 15.81 24.82
N GLY A 75 1.63 14.69 24.10
CA GLY A 75 1.22 13.37 24.55
C GLY A 75 -0.30 13.19 24.67
N LYS A 76 -1.13 14.05 24.04
CA LYS A 76 -2.59 14.02 24.13
C LYS A 76 -3.20 13.38 22.90
N ALA A 77 -4.17 12.49 23.12
CA ALA A 77 -5.05 12.01 22.06
C ALA A 77 -6.03 13.10 21.60
N PHE A 78 -6.46 13.03 20.34
CA PHE A 78 -7.43 13.98 19.77
C PHE A 78 -8.33 13.29 18.75
N ILE A 79 -9.48 13.89 18.46
CA ILE A 79 -10.40 13.40 17.42
C ILE A 79 -10.03 14.09 16.10
N ALA A 80 -9.72 13.31 15.08
CA ALA A 80 -9.54 13.79 13.72
C ALA A 80 -10.79 13.49 12.88
N PRO A 81 -11.36 14.49 12.18
CA PRO A 81 -12.42 14.24 11.21
C PRO A 81 -11.87 13.39 10.06
N GLY A 82 -12.74 12.63 9.42
CA GLY A 82 -12.39 11.81 8.26
C GLY A 82 -13.43 11.95 7.16
N THR A 83 -13.03 11.61 5.95
CA THR A 83 -13.94 11.49 4.82
C THR A 83 -15.00 10.40 5.08
N GLY A 84 -16.11 10.41 4.34
CA GLY A 84 -17.22 9.48 4.59
C GLY A 84 -17.96 9.74 5.92
N PHE A 85 -17.81 10.95 6.49
CA PHE A 85 -18.39 11.38 7.77
C PHE A 85 -17.98 10.50 8.95
N ARG A 86 -16.75 10.01 8.91
CA ARG A 86 -16.14 9.26 10.02
C ARG A 86 -15.13 10.12 10.75
N ALA A 87 -15.13 10.00 12.06
CA ALA A 87 -14.09 10.58 12.90
C ALA A 87 -13.32 9.45 13.58
N GLU A 88 -12.05 9.65 13.79
CA GLU A 88 -11.15 8.67 14.41
C GLU A 88 -10.38 9.33 15.55
N VAL A 89 -10.05 8.55 16.57
CA VAL A 89 -9.18 9.03 17.65
C VAL A 89 -7.73 8.83 17.22
N MET A 90 -7.00 9.93 17.10
CA MET A 90 -5.56 9.92 16.85
C MET A 90 -4.81 9.89 18.16
N LEU A 91 -3.91 8.94 18.29
CA LEU A 91 -3.11 8.72 19.49
C LEU A 91 -1.68 9.26 19.31
N PRO A 92 -1.04 9.69 20.40
CA PRO A 92 0.37 10.04 20.39
C PRO A 92 1.25 8.78 20.25
N PRO A 93 2.49 8.90 19.70
CA PRO A 93 3.36 7.74 19.41
C PRO A 93 3.66 6.85 20.63
N GLU A 94 3.65 7.41 21.82
CA GLU A 94 3.90 6.71 23.08
C GLU A 94 2.88 5.59 23.36
N HIS A 95 1.68 5.68 22.75
CA HIS A 95 0.62 4.67 22.87
C HIS A 95 0.74 3.52 21.85
N ILE A 96 1.70 3.58 20.89
CA ILE A 96 1.83 2.55 19.85
C ILE A 96 2.02 1.17 20.47
N LYS A 97 2.92 1.07 21.44
CA LYS A 97 3.17 -0.21 22.13
C LYS A 97 1.90 -0.78 22.73
N TRP A 98 1.13 0.04 23.45
CA TRP A 98 -0.12 -0.39 24.06
C TRP A 98 -1.13 -0.88 23.01
N VAL A 99 -1.29 -0.16 21.88
CA VAL A 99 -2.22 -0.56 20.80
C VAL A 99 -1.82 -1.87 20.15
N VAL A 100 -0.54 -2.08 19.85
CA VAL A 100 -0.10 -3.31 19.14
C VAL A 100 -0.08 -4.54 20.04
N ASP A 101 -0.03 -4.35 21.35
CA ASP A 101 -0.09 -5.43 22.35
C ASP A 101 -1.53 -5.89 22.63
N GLN A 102 -2.57 -5.08 22.27
CA GLN A 102 -3.96 -5.48 22.48
C GLN A 102 -4.37 -6.63 21.54
N PRO A 103 -5.10 -7.63 22.02
CA PRO A 103 -5.64 -8.70 21.19
C PRO A 103 -6.75 -8.18 20.26
N ASP A 104 -7.06 -8.93 19.18
CA ASP A 104 -7.99 -8.48 18.14
C ASP A 104 -9.46 -8.46 18.59
N ASP A 105 -9.83 -9.14 19.67
CA ASP A 105 -11.14 -9.06 20.32
C ASP A 105 -11.33 -7.77 21.14
N ILE A 106 -10.24 -7.05 21.47
CA ILE A 106 -10.26 -5.74 22.11
C ILE A 106 -10.05 -4.62 21.08
N LEU A 107 -8.95 -4.66 20.33
CA LEU A 107 -8.62 -3.69 19.29
C LEU A 107 -8.38 -4.38 17.94
N SER A 108 -9.45 -4.53 17.18
CA SER A 108 -9.43 -5.31 15.94
C SER A 108 -8.83 -4.55 14.75
N HIS A 109 -7.75 -5.08 14.21
CA HIS A 109 -7.24 -4.65 12.90
C HIS A 109 -8.13 -5.13 11.77
N HIS A 110 -8.63 -6.33 11.88
CA HIS A 110 -9.49 -6.98 10.90
C HIS A 110 -10.79 -6.20 10.67
N GLU A 111 -11.53 -5.89 11.74
CA GLU A 111 -12.77 -5.12 11.66
C GLU A 111 -12.55 -3.67 11.18
N PHE A 112 -11.42 -3.07 11.54
CA PHE A 112 -11.01 -1.79 10.97
C PHE A 112 -10.84 -1.88 9.46
N GLN A 113 -10.07 -2.85 8.98
CA GLN A 113 -9.82 -3.07 7.55
C GLN A 113 -11.15 -3.35 6.81
N ALA A 114 -11.98 -4.26 7.32
CA ALA A 114 -13.26 -4.61 6.70
C ALA A 114 -14.17 -3.41 6.49
N GLU A 115 -14.22 -2.49 7.46
CA GLU A 115 -15.04 -1.28 7.38
C GLU A 115 -14.45 -0.22 6.45
N THR A 116 -13.13 0.00 6.50
CA THR A 116 -12.46 1.08 5.77
C THR A 116 -12.19 0.74 4.32
N THR A 117 -12.00 -0.53 3.98
CA THR A 117 -11.90 -0.99 2.59
C THR A 117 -13.24 -1.24 1.93
N ALA A 118 -14.32 -1.37 2.72
CA ALA A 118 -15.66 -1.74 2.24
C ALA A 118 -15.69 -3.03 1.42
N ILE A 119 -14.78 -3.97 1.71
CA ILE A 119 -14.52 -5.17 0.91
C ILE A 119 -15.78 -6.00 0.66
N LYS A 120 -16.66 -6.11 1.67
CA LYS A 120 -17.94 -6.84 1.56
C LYS A 120 -18.90 -6.28 0.50
N TYR A 121 -18.72 -5.02 0.09
CA TYR A 121 -19.56 -4.38 -0.92
C TYR A 121 -18.90 -4.36 -2.29
N ILE A 122 -17.55 -4.24 -2.36
CA ILE A 122 -16.81 -4.17 -3.61
C ILE A 122 -16.38 -5.55 -4.12
N VAL A 123 -16.25 -6.55 -3.22
CA VAL A 123 -15.90 -7.94 -3.55
C VAL A 123 -16.92 -8.87 -2.91
N PRO A 124 -18.19 -8.83 -3.32
CA PRO A 124 -19.24 -9.62 -2.70
C PRO A 124 -18.95 -11.13 -2.84
N GLY A 125 -19.29 -11.88 -1.79
CA GLY A 125 -19.13 -13.33 -1.75
C GLY A 125 -17.70 -13.83 -1.57
N LEU A 126 -16.73 -12.94 -1.30
CA LEU A 126 -15.35 -13.33 -1.04
C LEU A 126 -14.89 -12.77 0.32
N ASP A 127 -14.62 -13.65 1.26
CA ASP A 127 -13.97 -13.27 2.51
C ASP A 127 -12.46 -13.26 2.33
N LEU A 128 -11.89 -12.05 2.24
CA LEU A 128 -10.44 -11.87 2.10
C LEU A 128 -9.71 -11.92 3.45
N TYR A 129 -10.43 -12.01 4.56
CA TYR A 129 -9.88 -11.91 5.91
C TYR A 129 -9.76 -13.26 6.63
N THR A 130 -10.50 -14.29 6.22
CA THR A 130 -10.17 -15.66 6.65
C THR A 130 -8.75 -16.01 6.21
N PRO A 131 -7.99 -16.78 7.00
CA PRO A 131 -6.64 -17.17 6.63
C PRO A 131 -6.61 -17.71 5.20
N ALA A 132 -6.19 -16.86 4.27
CA ALA A 132 -6.06 -17.26 2.88
C ALA A 132 -4.69 -17.89 2.70
N ALA A 133 -4.64 -19.03 2.02
CA ALA A 133 -3.40 -19.73 1.69
C ALA A 133 -2.35 -18.79 1.05
N ALA A 134 -2.81 -17.81 0.24
CA ALA A 134 -1.94 -16.82 -0.36
C ALA A 134 -1.26 -15.88 0.67
N VAL A 135 -1.96 -15.50 1.75
CA VAL A 135 -1.37 -14.67 2.82
C VAL A 135 -0.32 -15.45 3.58
N GLU A 136 -0.60 -16.71 3.86
CA GLU A 136 0.36 -17.61 4.52
C GLU A 136 1.58 -17.85 3.62
N ALA A 137 1.38 -18.08 2.33
CA ALA A 137 2.45 -18.22 1.35
C ALA A 137 3.36 -16.97 1.29
N LEU A 138 2.77 -15.77 1.32
CA LEU A 138 3.53 -14.52 1.38
C LEU A 138 4.37 -14.38 2.66
N ARG A 139 3.80 -14.76 3.80
CA ARG A 139 4.49 -14.66 5.10
C ARG A 139 5.63 -15.65 5.25
N THR A 140 5.42 -16.90 4.82
CA THR A 140 6.35 -18.00 5.11
C THR A 140 7.34 -18.25 3.98
N HIS A 141 6.91 -18.21 2.72
CA HIS A 141 7.72 -18.63 1.59
C HIS A 141 8.42 -17.47 0.87
N LEU A 142 7.71 -16.36 0.61
CA LEU A 142 8.26 -15.29 -0.22
C LEU A 142 9.58 -14.73 0.33
N THR A 143 9.63 -14.41 1.62
CA THR A 143 10.85 -13.86 2.24
C THR A 143 12.01 -14.85 2.24
N ARG A 144 11.73 -16.14 2.46
CA ARG A 144 12.77 -17.20 2.50
C ARG A 144 13.31 -17.54 1.11
N SER A 145 12.53 -17.26 0.07
CA SER A 145 12.88 -17.62 -1.32
C SER A 145 13.54 -16.46 -2.09
N LEU A 146 13.75 -15.28 -1.47
CA LEU A 146 14.26 -14.09 -2.17
C LEU A 146 15.53 -14.36 -2.97
N GLY A 147 16.50 -15.10 -2.43
CA GLY A 147 17.73 -15.45 -3.14
C GLY A 147 17.48 -16.38 -4.34
N LYS A 148 16.52 -17.29 -4.23
CA LYS A 148 16.20 -18.25 -5.33
C LYS A 148 15.48 -17.58 -6.49
N ILE A 149 14.59 -16.62 -6.20
CA ILE A 149 13.80 -15.91 -7.21
C ILE A 149 14.53 -14.72 -7.83
N GLN A 150 15.68 -14.32 -7.29
CA GLN A 150 16.38 -13.13 -7.74
C GLN A 150 16.80 -13.19 -9.21
N PRO A 151 17.34 -14.29 -9.76
CA PRO A 151 17.68 -14.38 -11.18
C PRO A 151 16.47 -14.13 -12.10
N ASP A 152 15.33 -14.74 -11.79
CA ASP A 152 14.09 -14.54 -12.52
C ASP A 152 13.56 -13.11 -12.43
N LEU A 153 13.69 -12.53 -11.24
CA LEU A 153 13.31 -11.13 -10.98
C LEU A 153 14.18 -10.16 -11.79
N VAL A 154 15.49 -10.40 -11.87
CA VAL A 154 16.44 -9.58 -12.62
C VAL A 154 16.22 -9.70 -14.12
N ASP A 155 15.98 -10.92 -14.65
CA ASP A 155 15.66 -11.13 -16.06
C ASP A 155 14.44 -10.29 -16.48
N GLU A 156 13.34 -10.41 -15.76
CA GLU A 156 12.11 -9.68 -16.09
C GLU A 156 12.22 -8.18 -15.83
N LEU A 157 12.98 -7.76 -14.81
CA LEU A 157 13.24 -6.36 -14.51
C LEU A 157 13.96 -5.66 -15.66
N ARG A 158 15.08 -6.23 -16.13
CA ARG A 158 15.86 -5.70 -17.26
C ARG A 158 14.97 -5.57 -18.48
N ARG A 159 14.25 -6.65 -18.83
CA ARG A 159 13.33 -6.68 -19.95
C ARG A 159 12.22 -5.63 -19.84
N ALA A 160 11.57 -5.51 -18.68
CA ALA A 160 10.48 -4.59 -18.49
C ALA A 160 10.92 -3.12 -18.53
N VAL A 161 12.06 -2.79 -17.91
CA VAL A 161 12.62 -1.44 -17.92
C VAL A 161 13.03 -1.05 -19.34
N ASP A 162 13.80 -1.89 -20.03
CA ASP A 162 14.30 -1.59 -21.36
C ASP A 162 13.17 -1.47 -22.39
N ALA A 163 12.11 -2.29 -22.25
CA ALA A 163 10.93 -2.18 -23.12
C ALA A 163 10.14 -0.87 -22.91
N GLN A 164 10.06 -0.38 -21.67
CA GLN A 164 9.28 0.82 -21.34
C GLN A 164 10.09 2.12 -21.51
N PHE A 165 11.33 2.14 -21.06
CA PHE A 165 12.20 3.31 -21.16
C PHE A 165 12.80 3.46 -22.56
N GLY A 166 13.03 2.35 -23.26
CA GLY A 166 13.71 2.28 -24.56
C GLY A 166 15.24 2.27 -24.41
N MET A 167 15.90 2.01 -25.56
CA MET A 167 17.37 1.88 -25.64
C MET A 167 18.01 3.10 -26.33
N SER A 168 17.22 4.13 -26.62
CA SER A 168 17.72 5.33 -27.30
C SER A 168 18.53 6.22 -26.37
N THR A 169 19.65 6.75 -26.86
CA THR A 169 20.46 7.78 -26.21
C THR A 169 19.85 9.19 -26.34
N GLU A 170 18.78 9.33 -27.14
CA GLU A 170 18.02 10.56 -27.24
C GLU A 170 17.07 10.74 -26.05
N TRP A 171 16.88 12.00 -25.61
CA TRP A 171 15.98 12.34 -24.53
C TRP A 171 14.52 12.06 -24.91
N LYS A 172 13.86 11.23 -24.11
CA LYS A 172 12.45 10.86 -24.22
C LYS A 172 11.69 11.30 -22.99
N GLU A 173 10.50 11.87 -23.18
CA GLU A 173 9.57 12.15 -22.08
C GLU A 173 8.70 10.92 -21.79
N MET A 174 8.43 10.68 -20.51
CA MET A 174 7.54 9.62 -20.07
C MET A 174 6.71 10.02 -18.84
N LYS A 175 5.51 9.46 -18.74
CA LYS A 175 4.67 9.56 -17.54
C LYS A 175 5.18 8.61 -16.46
N VAL A 176 5.59 9.17 -15.32
CA VAL A 176 6.25 8.40 -14.26
C VAL A 176 5.37 7.25 -13.76
N HIS A 177 4.16 7.57 -13.31
CA HIS A 177 3.29 6.56 -12.68
C HIS A 177 2.89 5.45 -13.65
N ASP A 178 2.44 5.79 -14.85
CA ASP A 178 1.91 4.80 -15.82
C ASP A 178 3.01 3.82 -16.25
N THR A 179 4.20 4.37 -16.58
CA THR A 179 5.34 3.57 -17.04
C THR A 179 5.89 2.68 -15.93
N LEU A 180 6.08 3.23 -14.73
CA LEU A 180 6.56 2.43 -13.58
C LEU A 180 5.52 1.41 -13.13
N ASN A 181 4.23 1.68 -13.30
CA ASN A 181 3.18 0.73 -12.99
C ASN A 181 3.32 -0.55 -13.82
N GLU A 182 3.52 -0.43 -15.14
CA GLU A 182 3.72 -1.60 -16.00
C GLU A 182 5.00 -2.38 -15.64
N ILE A 183 6.11 -1.68 -15.39
CA ILE A 183 7.37 -2.31 -14.96
C ILE A 183 7.17 -3.10 -13.66
N ILE A 184 6.52 -2.49 -12.66
CA ILE A 184 6.29 -3.10 -11.35
C ILE A 184 5.34 -4.31 -11.46
N PHE A 185 4.29 -4.23 -12.32
CA PHE A 185 3.39 -5.35 -12.54
C PHE A 185 4.09 -6.54 -13.19
N ARG A 186 4.91 -6.32 -14.22
CA ARG A 186 5.71 -7.38 -14.87
C ARG A 186 6.72 -7.97 -13.91
N THR A 187 7.52 -7.15 -13.27
CA THR A 187 8.57 -7.60 -12.34
C THR A 187 7.98 -8.39 -11.15
N SER A 188 6.86 -7.94 -10.60
CA SER A 188 6.17 -8.71 -9.55
C SER A 188 5.49 -9.96 -10.09
N GLY A 189 4.91 -9.86 -11.29
CA GLY A 189 4.24 -10.96 -11.97
C GLY A 189 5.14 -12.16 -12.19
N ARG A 190 6.41 -11.94 -12.55
CA ARG A 190 7.40 -13.01 -12.73
C ARG A 190 7.52 -13.91 -11.51
N VAL A 191 7.53 -13.32 -10.33
CA VAL A 191 7.61 -14.03 -9.06
C VAL A 191 6.26 -14.63 -8.65
N PHE A 192 5.16 -13.98 -9.00
CA PHE A 192 3.84 -14.39 -8.53
C PHE A 192 3.21 -15.47 -9.41
N PHE A 193 3.39 -15.37 -10.73
CA PHE A 193 2.69 -16.21 -11.72
C PHE A 193 3.63 -17.00 -12.64
N GLY A 194 4.93 -16.74 -12.58
CA GLY A 194 5.92 -17.28 -13.51
C GLY A 194 5.97 -16.54 -14.84
N GLU A 195 6.86 -17.00 -15.71
CA GLU A 195 7.21 -16.32 -16.97
C GLU A 195 6.06 -16.23 -17.95
N SER A 196 5.39 -17.33 -18.20
CA SER A 196 4.36 -17.49 -19.25
C SER A 196 3.24 -16.44 -19.08
N LEU A 197 2.65 -16.34 -17.89
CA LEU A 197 1.57 -15.39 -17.62
C LEU A 197 2.08 -13.94 -17.55
N THR A 198 3.29 -13.72 -17.06
CA THR A 198 3.87 -12.38 -16.97
C THR A 198 4.14 -11.78 -18.34
N ARG A 199 4.49 -12.60 -19.32
CA ARG A 199 4.71 -12.17 -20.70
C ARG A 199 3.45 -12.12 -21.55
N ASP A 200 2.31 -12.58 -21.05
CA ASP A 200 1.00 -12.36 -21.68
C ASP A 200 0.50 -10.92 -21.43
N ASN A 201 0.55 -10.12 -22.48
CA ASN A 201 0.12 -8.72 -22.42
C ASN A 201 -1.38 -8.55 -22.11
N LYS A 202 -2.22 -9.55 -22.44
CA LYS A 202 -3.66 -9.50 -22.13
C LYS A 202 -3.88 -9.76 -20.66
N PHE A 203 -3.19 -10.78 -20.11
CA PHE A 203 -3.24 -11.05 -18.67
C PHE A 203 -2.77 -9.88 -17.83
N ILE A 204 -1.61 -9.30 -18.12
CA ILE A 204 -1.06 -8.15 -17.38
C ILE A 204 -2.01 -6.95 -17.43
N ARG A 205 -2.57 -6.60 -18.60
CA ARG A 205 -3.55 -5.51 -18.71
C ARG A 205 -4.81 -5.75 -17.88
N ASN A 206 -5.34 -6.98 -17.86
CA ASN A 206 -6.49 -7.31 -17.04
C ASN A 206 -6.16 -7.28 -15.54
N LEU A 207 -4.97 -7.71 -15.15
CA LEU A 207 -4.49 -7.63 -13.76
C LEU A 207 -4.32 -6.16 -13.29
N MET A 208 -3.78 -5.29 -14.15
CA MET A 208 -3.71 -3.86 -13.89
C MET A 208 -5.11 -3.25 -13.78
N GLY A 209 -6.03 -3.64 -14.66
CA GLY A 209 -7.45 -3.25 -14.57
C GLY A 209 -8.10 -3.68 -13.26
N LEU A 210 -7.89 -4.92 -12.84
CA LEU A 210 -8.35 -5.42 -11.54
C LEU A 210 -7.81 -4.58 -10.38
N SER A 211 -6.50 -4.30 -10.39
CA SER A 211 -5.85 -3.49 -9.36
C SER A 211 -6.42 -2.07 -9.30
N THR A 212 -6.62 -1.44 -10.46
CA THR A 212 -7.19 -0.09 -10.57
C THR A 212 -8.60 -0.02 -9.98
N TRP A 213 -9.49 -0.95 -10.38
CA TRP A 213 -10.86 -0.99 -9.87
C TRP A 213 -10.95 -1.40 -8.41
N PHE A 214 -10.04 -2.26 -7.93
CA PHE A 214 -9.93 -2.61 -6.52
C PHE A 214 -9.51 -1.40 -5.68
N GLY A 215 -8.47 -0.68 -6.09
CA GLY A 215 -8.03 0.56 -5.44
C GLY A 215 -9.11 1.66 -5.48
N ALA A 216 -9.77 1.86 -6.63
CA ALA A 216 -10.88 2.79 -6.78
C ALA A 216 -12.05 2.42 -5.87
N GLY A 217 -12.40 1.14 -5.77
CA GLY A 217 -13.44 0.66 -4.85
C GLY A 217 -13.11 0.97 -3.39
N ILE A 218 -11.88 0.69 -2.95
CA ILE A 218 -11.42 1.03 -1.59
C ILE A 218 -11.50 2.55 -1.36
N LEU A 219 -11.02 3.36 -2.31
CA LEU A 219 -11.05 4.80 -2.18
C LEU A 219 -12.48 5.35 -2.18
N PHE A 220 -13.24 5.11 -3.24
CA PHE A 220 -14.57 5.74 -3.41
C PHE A 220 -15.61 5.14 -2.46
N VAL A 221 -15.70 3.82 -2.36
CA VAL A 221 -16.70 3.17 -1.49
C VAL A 221 -16.20 3.08 -0.05
N GLY A 222 -14.95 2.68 0.13
CA GLY A 222 -14.36 2.48 1.45
C GLY A 222 -14.14 3.79 2.21
N GLN A 223 -13.49 4.76 1.58
CA GLN A 223 -13.00 5.97 2.26
C GLN A 223 -13.91 7.19 2.07
N LEU A 224 -14.35 7.46 0.84
CA LEU A 224 -15.08 8.71 0.54
C LEU A 224 -16.59 8.60 0.73
N CYS A 225 -17.16 7.40 0.57
CA CYS A 225 -18.59 7.19 0.62
C CYS A 225 -19.12 7.15 2.06
N PRO A 226 -20.20 7.88 2.38
CA PRO A 226 -20.94 7.71 3.63
C PRO A 226 -21.44 6.27 3.79
N TRP A 227 -21.41 5.74 5.02
CA TRP A 227 -21.73 4.33 5.27
C TRP A 227 -23.15 3.93 4.83
N GLN A 228 -24.11 4.87 4.85
CA GLN A 228 -25.51 4.64 4.52
C GLN A 228 -25.73 4.21 3.06
N ILE A 229 -24.90 4.73 2.16
CA ILE A 229 -25.03 4.46 0.72
C ILE A 229 -23.94 3.53 0.18
N LYS A 230 -23.01 3.05 1.04
CA LYS A 230 -21.93 2.14 0.62
C LYS A 230 -22.43 0.90 -0.10
N ARG A 231 -23.58 0.34 0.31
CA ARG A 231 -24.17 -0.83 -0.34
C ARG A 231 -24.55 -0.54 -1.79
N ILE A 232 -25.20 0.60 -2.05
CA ILE A 232 -25.63 0.97 -3.40
C ILE A 232 -24.42 1.32 -4.27
N VAL A 233 -23.56 2.20 -3.78
CA VAL A 233 -22.36 2.61 -4.53
C VAL A 233 -21.42 1.41 -4.76
N GLY A 234 -21.25 0.56 -3.76
CA GLY A 234 -20.46 -0.66 -3.86
C GLY A 234 -20.98 -1.63 -4.90
N SER A 235 -22.30 -1.79 -5.03
CA SER A 235 -22.91 -2.63 -6.07
C SER A 235 -22.62 -2.16 -7.50
N VAL A 236 -22.38 -0.85 -7.69
CA VAL A 236 -21.95 -0.31 -8.99
C VAL A 236 -20.45 -0.56 -9.21
N PHE A 237 -19.64 -0.26 -8.20
CA PHE A 237 -18.18 -0.44 -8.27
C PHE A 237 -17.74 -1.91 -8.36
N CYS A 238 -18.57 -2.85 -7.86
CA CYS A 238 -18.21 -4.27 -7.94
C CYS A 238 -18.30 -4.83 -9.37
N ILE A 239 -19.09 -4.24 -10.29
CA ILE A 239 -19.31 -4.79 -11.64
C ILE A 239 -18.00 -4.89 -12.43
N PRO A 240 -17.23 -3.80 -12.69
CA PRO A 240 -15.98 -3.91 -13.42
C PRO A 240 -14.94 -4.73 -12.64
N LEU A 241 -14.94 -4.66 -11.32
CA LEU A 241 -14.03 -5.44 -10.50
C LEU A 241 -14.30 -6.95 -10.63
N MET A 242 -15.57 -7.37 -10.62
CA MET A 242 -15.97 -8.77 -10.86
C MET A 242 -15.57 -9.23 -12.26
N TYR A 243 -15.73 -8.38 -13.28
CA TYR A 243 -15.31 -8.68 -14.64
C TYR A 243 -13.81 -8.99 -14.70
N TYR A 244 -12.95 -8.04 -14.27
CA TYR A 244 -11.51 -8.24 -14.31
C TYR A 244 -11.05 -9.42 -13.43
N ARG A 245 -11.69 -9.62 -12.27
CA ARG A 245 -11.42 -10.78 -11.41
C ARG A 245 -11.76 -12.08 -12.11
N ALA A 246 -12.92 -12.16 -12.77
CA ALA A 246 -13.32 -13.38 -13.52
C ALA A 246 -12.33 -13.68 -14.64
N VAL A 247 -11.94 -12.66 -15.41
CA VAL A 247 -10.94 -12.81 -16.48
C VAL A 247 -9.61 -13.28 -15.92
N CYS A 248 -9.06 -12.62 -14.89
CA CYS A 248 -7.78 -13.04 -14.28
C CYS A 248 -7.87 -14.46 -13.70
N THR A 249 -9.01 -14.80 -13.07
CA THR A 249 -9.25 -16.15 -12.54
C THR A 249 -9.23 -17.20 -13.66
N SER A 250 -9.81 -16.92 -14.83
CA SER A 250 -9.81 -17.86 -15.96
C SER A 250 -8.40 -18.15 -16.51
N TYR A 251 -7.49 -17.18 -16.45
CA TYR A 251 -6.08 -17.39 -16.77
C TYR A 251 -5.34 -18.23 -15.71
N LEU A 252 -5.60 -17.96 -14.43
CA LEU A 252 -4.86 -18.56 -13.31
C LEU A 252 -5.36 -19.95 -12.92
N LEU A 253 -6.66 -20.22 -13.06
CA LEU A 253 -7.27 -21.47 -12.60
C LEU A 253 -6.61 -22.72 -13.18
N PRO A 254 -6.31 -22.81 -14.50
CA PRO A 254 -5.63 -23.98 -15.06
C PRO A 254 -4.26 -24.25 -14.42
N TYR A 255 -3.48 -23.18 -14.13
CA TYR A 255 -2.17 -23.32 -13.48
C TYR A 255 -2.29 -23.82 -12.04
N PHE A 256 -3.30 -23.37 -11.30
CA PHE A 256 -3.56 -23.86 -9.95
C PHE A 256 -3.99 -25.32 -9.95
N LEU A 257 -4.93 -25.70 -10.82
CA LEU A 257 -5.43 -27.08 -10.93
C LEU A 257 -4.31 -28.05 -11.30
N GLU A 258 -3.51 -27.72 -12.31
CA GLU A 258 -2.35 -28.53 -12.72
C GLU A 258 -1.36 -28.74 -11.56
N ARG A 259 -1.07 -27.66 -10.80
CA ARG A 259 -0.15 -27.75 -9.67
C ARG A 259 -0.71 -28.51 -8.50
N PHE A 260 -1.99 -28.31 -8.17
CA PHE A 260 -2.66 -29.11 -7.15
C PHE A 260 -2.61 -30.60 -7.50
N GLU A 261 -2.97 -30.98 -8.73
CA GLU A 261 -2.95 -32.35 -9.19
C GLU A 261 -1.55 -32.98 -9.12
N LYS A 262 -0.55 -32.32 -9.72
CA LYS A 262 0.83 -32.82 -9.72
C LYS A 262 1.43 -32.92 -8.32
N MET A 263 1.16 -31.94 -7.45
CA MET A 263 1.63 -31.97 -6.07
C MET A 263 0.92 -33.04 -5.24
N GLN A 264 -0.38 -33.27 -5.45
CA GLN A 264 -1.12 -34.34 -4.80
C GLN A 264 -0.56 -35.72 -5.24
N ARG A 265 -0.32 -35.88 -6.54
CA ARG A 265 0.30 -37.12 -7.09
C ARG A 265 1.70 -37.35 -6.48
N LYS A 266 2.55 -36.30 -6.36
CA LYS A 266 3.87 -36.41 -5.74
C LYS A 266 3.79 -36.80 -4.26
N ARG A 267 2.74 -36.39 -3.54
CA ARG A 267 2.51 -36.82 -2.14
C ARG A 267 2.08 -38.28 -2.05
N GLN A 268 1.28 -38.78 -3.01
CA GLN A 268 0.82 -40.19 -3.08
C GLN A 268 1.92 -41.13 -3.60
N ASP A 269 2.70 -40.64 -4.55
CA ASP A 269 3.80 -41.38 -5.17
C ASP A 269 5.08 -40.53 -5.11
N PRO A 270 5.94 -40.73 -4.10
CA PRO A 270 7.21 -40.02 -3.97
C PRO A 270 8.18 -40.21 -5.14
N SER A 271 7.98 -41.29 -5.97
CA SER A 271 8.80 -41.55 -7.16
C SER A 271 8.39 -40.69 -8.37
N PHE A 272 7.19 -40.08 -8.35
CA PHE A 272 6.72 -39.24 -9.44
C PHE A 272 7.68 -38.03 -9.61
N ASP A 273 8.29 -37.94 -10.80
CA ASP A 273 9.26 -36.88 -11.12
C ASP A 273 8.52 -35.57 -11.39
N TYR A 274 8.45 -34.74 -10.35
CA TYR A 274 7.87 -33.39 -10.41
C TYR A 274 8.59 -32.43 -9.47
N ALA A 275 9.19 -31.39 -10.05
CA ALA A 275 9.76 -30.26 -9.35
C ALA A 275 8.90 -29.01 -9.65
N PRO A 276 8.07 -28.53 -8.71
CA PRO A 276 7.24 -27.37 -8.93
C PRO A 276 8.08 -26.10 -9.07
N PRO A 277 7.68 -25.14 -9.93
CA PRO A 277 8.34 -23.84 -10.01
C PRO A 277 8.32 -23.11 -8.65
N GLU A 278 9.32 -22.29 -8.42
CA GLU A 278 9.40 -21.44 -7.21
C GLU A 278 8.69 -20.09 -7.46
N ASP A 279 7.35 -20.09 -7.31
CA ASP A 279 6.50 -18.92 -7.48
C ASP A 279 5.36 -18.91 -6.45
N LEU A 280 4.65 -17.76 -6.35
CA LEU A 280 3.59 -17.59 -5.36
C LEU A 280 2.40 -18.52 -5.60
N VAL A 281 2.12 -18.92 -6.84
CA VAL A 281 1.08 -19.93 -7.16
C VAL A 281 1.43 -21.24 -6.47
N THR A 282 2.65 -21.75 -6.66
CA THR A 282 3.12 -22.99 -6.02
C THR A 282 3.09 -22.90 -4.50
N TRP A 283 3.59 -21.81 -3.94
CA TRP A 283 3.59 -21.62 -2.49
C TRP A 283 2.18 -21.53 -1.91
N THR A 284 1.24 -20.92 -2.66
CA THR A 284 -0.18 -20.89 -2.28
C THR A 284 -0.80 -22.29 -2.30
N CYS A 285 -0.47 -23.12 -3.32
CA CYS A 285 -0.91 -24.51 -3.35
C CYS A 285 -0.35 -25.30 -2.16
N ARG A 286 0.95 -25.14 -1.81
CA ARG A 286 1.54 -25.78 -0.62
C ARG A 286 0.81 -25.35 0.66
N ALA A 287 0.62 -24.05 0.87
CA ALA A 287 -0.08 -23.54 2.03
C ALA A 287 -1.53 -24.06 2.11
N ALA A 288 -2.23 -24.15 0.98
CA ALA A 288 -3.59 -24.71 0.94
C ALA A 288 -3.65 -26.19 1.33
N PHE A 289 -2.63 -26.98 1.00
CA PHE A 289 -2.52 -28.36 1.46
C PHE A 289 -2.24 -28.49 2.96
N ASP A 290 -1.49 -27.54 3.54
CA ASP A 290 -1.06 -27.59 4.94
C ASP A 290 -2.14 -27.02 5.88
N LEU A 291 -2.98 -26.10 5.40
CA LEU A 291 -4.18 -25.64 6.08
C LEU A 291 -5.21 -26.79 6.03
N LYS A 292 -5.18 -27.68 7.03
CA LYS A 292 -6.07 -28.85 7.15
C LYS A 292 -7.52 -28.50 6.82
N SER A 293 -8.04 -29.16 5.88
CA SER A 293 -9.35 -29.40 5.27
C SER A 293 -10.65 -28.82 5.84
N GLU A 294 -10.74 -28.30 7.04
CA GLU A 294 -11.99 -27.75 7.59
C GLU A 294 -12.38 -26.37 7.07
N HIS A 295 -11.42 -25.67 6.40
CA HIS A 295 -11.62 -24.36 5.79
C HIS A 295 -11.22 -24.30 4.30
N LEU A 296 -11.06 -25.43 3.65
CA LEU A 296 -10.77 -25.46 2.21
C LEU A 296 -11.98 -24.97 1.43
N THR A 297 -11.95 -23.68 1.16
CA THR A 297 -12.72 -23.07 0.08
C THR A 297 -12.40 -23.78 -1.23
N SER A 298 -13.35 -23.81 -2.16
CA SER A 298 -13.12 -24.42 -3.46
C SER A 298 -11.83 -23.87 -4.11
N GLU A 299 -11.16 -24.67 -4.92
CA GLU A 299 -9.95 -24.25 -5.66
C GLU A 299 -10.19 -22.92 -6.39
N LYS A 300 -11.37 -22.75 -6.99
CA LYS A 300 -11.79 -21.50 -7.63
C LYS A 300 -11.81 -20.31 -6.66
N GLU A 301 -12.30 -20.50 -5.44
CA GLU A 301 -12.30 -19.42 -4.42
C GLU A 301 -10.88 -19.10 -3.96
N THR A 302 -10.02 -20.10 -3.80
CA THR A 302 -8.59 -19.91 -3.51
C THR A 302 -7.93 -19.03 -4.58
N VAL A 303 -8.18 -19.30 -5.86
CA VAL A 303 -7.67 -18.51 -6.97
C VAL A 303 -8.25 -17.10 -6.97
N GLN A 304 -9.52 -16.91 -6.64
CA GLN A 304 -10.14 -15.59 -6.56
C GLN A 304 -9.57 -14.74 -5.41
N LYS A 305 -9.36 -15.36 -4.24
CA LYS A 305 -8.70 -14.71 -3.09
C LYS A 305 -7.26 -14.31 -3.45
N PHE A 306 -6.51 -15.24 -4.02
CA PHE A 306 -5.15 -15.01 -4.50
C PHE A 306 -5.08 -13.84 -5.48
N THR A 307 -5.90 -13.87 -6.54
CA THR A 307 -5.92 -12.86 -7.60
C THR A 307 -6.21 -11.46 -7.05
N THR A 308 -7.20 -11.36 -6.16
CA THR A 308 -7.59 -10.08 -5.54
C THR A 308 -6.50 -9.54 -4.62
N LEU A 309 -5.90 -10.41 -3.79
CA LEU A 309 -4.81 -10.05 -2.89
C LEU A 309 -3.60 -9.52 -3.66
N VAL A 310 -3.18 -10.23 -4.70
CA VAL A 310 -2.01 -9.89 -5.51
C VAL A 310 -2.20 -8.57 -6.25
N ALA A 311 -3.38 -8.36 -6.84
CA ALA A 311 -3.70 -7.10 -7.52
C ALA A 311 -3.56 -5.89 -6.57
N GLY A 312 -4.01 -6.01 -5.31
CA GLY A 312 -3.85 -4.98 -4.29
C GLY A 312 -2.40 -4.80 -3.81
N ALA A 313 -1.62 -5.89 -3.74
CA ALA A 313 -0.25 -5.85 -3.23
C ALA A 313 0.75 -5.21 -4.19
N ILE A 314 0.55 -5.33 -5.51
CA ILE A 314 1.49 -4.82 -6.52
C ILE A 314 1.46 -3.29 -6.59
N SER A 315 0.27 -2.67 -6.62
CA SER A 315 0.08 -1.23 -6.85
C SER A 315 0.75 -0.33 -5.79
N THR A 316 0.82 -0.79 -4.54
CA THR A 316 1.50 -0.02 -3.48
C THR A 316 2.99 0.15 -3.73
N SER A 317 3.64 -0.83 -4.37
CA SER A 317 5.04 -0.72 -4.80
C SER A 317 5.22 0.33 -5.90
N THR A 318 4.23 0.47 -6.81
CA THR A 318 4.24 1.52 -7.84
C THR A 318 4.20 2.91 -7.21
N VAL A 319 3.32 3.11 -6.22
CA VAL A 319 3.24 4.38 -5.48
C VAL A 319 4.57 4.73 -4.81
N ALA A 320 5.15 3.77 -4.08
CA ALA A 320 6.43 3.96 -3.40
C ALA A 320 7.57 4.29 -4.37
N PHE A 321 7.65 3.55 -5.47
CA PHE A 321 8.74 3.71 -6.44
C PHE A 321 8.60 4.98 -7.29
N SER A 322 7.37 5.36 -7.66
CA SER A 322 7.12 6.65 -8.34
C SER A 322 7.55 7.83 -7.47
N ASN A 323 7.24 7.78 -6.18
CA ASN A 323 7.70 8.81 -5.24
C ASN A 323 9.23 8.81 -5.12
N ALA A 324 9.89 7.63 -5.09
CA ALA A 324 11.34 7.55 -4.99
C ALA A 324 12.06 8.20 -6.19
N ILE A 325 11.58 7.92 -7.40
CA ILE A 325 12.12 8.58 -8.61
C ILE A 325 11.88 10.09 -8.54
N LEU A 326 10.65 10.54 -8.23
CA LEU A 326 10.34 11.97 -8.15
C LEU A 326 11.13 12.70 -7.08
N ASP A 327 11.28 12.12 -5.88
CA ASP A 327 12.08 12.71 -4.80
C ASP A 327 13.55 12.86 -5.21
N LEU A 328 14.12 11.82 -5.85
CA LEU A 328 15.53 11.80 -6.24
C LEU A 328 15.84 12.81 -7.34
N VAL A 329 15.00 12.85 -8.41
CA VAL A 329 15.25 13.74 -9.56
C VAL A 329 14.86 15.19 -9.30
N SER A 330 14.11 15.47 -8.24
CA SER A 330 13.76 16.83 -7.78
C SER A 330 14.65 17.31 -6.62
N SER A 331 15.65 16.52 -6.23
CA SER A 331 16.62 16.96 -5.23
C SER A 331 17.55 18.02 -5.80
N ASP A 332 18.18 18.80 -4.92
CA ASP A 332 19.16 19.82 -5.33
C ASP A 332 20.29 19.16 -6.15
N PRO A 333 20.48 19.55 -7.42
CA PRO A 333 21.52 18.99 -8.27
C PRO A 333 22.95 19.15 -7.70
N GLN A 334 23.19 20.17 -6.87
CA GLN A 334 24.49 20.41 -6.25
C GLN A 334 24.88 19.30 -5.25
N GLN A 335 23.88 18.60 -4.70
CA GLN A 335 24.10 17.48 -3.78
C GLN A 335 24.56 16.19 -4.48
N ASN A 336 24.46 16.12 -5.81
CA ASN A 336 24.91 14.99 -6.62
C ASN A 336 24.41 13.60 -6.17
N TYR A 337 23.24 13.53 -5.52
CA TYR A 337 22.71 12.28 -4.95
C TYR A 337 22.58 11.16 -5.99
N TYR A 338 22.16 11.50 -7.20
CA TYR A 338 22.02 10.53 -8.29
C TYR A 338 23.36 9.90 -8.67
N GLN A 339 24.43 10.71 -8.76
CA GLN A 339 25.76 10.24 -9.08
C GLN A 339 26.37 9.41 -7.94
N ILE A 340 26.19 9.85 -6.70
CA ILE A 340 26.66 9.11 -5.50
C ILE A 340 26.00 7.72 -5.41
N LEU A 341 24.69 7.61 -5.73
CA LEU A 341 24.00 6.34 -5.78
C LEU A 341 24.47 5.47 -6.93
N ARG A 342 24.81 6.08 -8.07
CA ARG A 342 25.38 5.38 -9.23
C ARG A 342 26.72 4.74 -8.88
N GLU A 343 27.62 5.47 -8.23
CA GLU A 343 28.91 4.97 -7.79
C GLU A 343 28.77 3.79 -6.81
N GLU A 344 27.82 3.87 -5.87
CA GLU A 344 27.50 2.75 -4.99
C GLU A 344 27.04 1.51 -5.79
N CYS A 345 26.15 1.71 -6.78
CA CYS A 345 25.64 0.63 -7.61
C CYS A 345 26.74 0.02 -8.50
N GLU A 346 27.54 0.85 -9.18
CA GLU A 346 28.65 0.40 -10.03
C GLU A 346 29.70 -0.38 -9.22
N SER A 347 29.97 0.03 -7.98
CA SER A 347 30.85 -0.71 -7.07
C SER A 347 30.25 -2.04 -6.59
N ALA A 348 28.93 -2.12 -6.46
CA ALA A 348 28.25 -3.32 -5.97
C ALA A 348 27.99 -4.35 -7.09
N PHE A 349 27.68 -3.91 -8.31
CA PHE A 349 27.33 -4.74 -9.46
C PHE A 349 28.43 -4.69 -10.52
N GLN A 350 29.54 -5.38 -10.28
CA GLN A 350 30.69 -5.43 -11.19
C GLN A 350 30.58 -6.51 -12.25
N THR A 351 29.84 -7.59 -11.94
CA THR A 351 29.61 -8.74 -12.82
C THR A 351 28.11 -9.06 -12.90
N ASP A 352 27.73 -9.85 -13.90
CA ASP A 352 26.35 -10.34 -14.00
C ASP A 352 25.96 -11.24 -12.82
N ASP A 353 26.90 -11.96 -12.22
CA ASP A 353 26.64 -12.78 -11.03
C ASP A 353 26.27 -11.95 -9.80
N ASP A 354 26.76 -10.72 -9.70
CA ASP A 354 26.38 -9.81 -8.62
C ASP A 354 24.89 -9.48 -8.64
N TRP A 355 24.28 -9.42 -9.83
CA TRP A 355 22.84 -9.22 -9.97
C TRP A 355 22.01 -10.40 -9.47
N ASN A 356 22.58 -11.59 -9.49
CA ASN A 356 21.92 -12.82 -9.06
C ASN A 356 22.18 -13.14 -7.57
N SER A 357 22.98 -12.34 -6.88
CA SER A 357 23.34 -12.52 -5.48
C SER A 357 22.57 -11.59 -4.56
N SER A 358 21.77 -12.14 -3.65
CA SER A 358 21.07 -11.34 -2.63
C SER A 358 22.04 -10.66 -1.65
N ALA A 359 23.27 -11.16 -1.50
CA ALA A 359 24.32 -10.54 -0.69
C ALA A 359 24.74 -9.18 -1.25
N THR A 360 24.71 -8.98 -2.57
CA THR A 360 24.98 -7.69 -3.21
C THR A 360 24.04 -6.61 -2.72
N LEU A 361 22.74 -6.91 -2.57
CA LEU A 361 21.77 -5.95 -2.07
C LEU A 361 22.00 -5.50 -0.63
N LEU A 362 22.75 -6.25 0.16
CA LEU A 362 23.13 -5.86 1.52
C LEU A 362 24.21 -4.76 1.51
N ARG A 363 24.97 -4.62 0.44
CA ARG A 363 26.00 -3.58 0.25
C ARG A 363 25.41 -2.22 -0.17
N LEU A 364 24.20 -2.18 -0.71
CA LEU A 364 23.50 -0.97 -1.17
C LEU A 364 22.91 -0.18 0.00
N HIS A 365 23.78 0.46 0.77
CA HIS A 365 23.36 1.16 1.99
C HIS A 365 22.67 2.49 1.70
N ARG A 366 23.23 3.29 0.78
CA ARG A 366 22.72 4.60 0.39
C ARG A 366 21.39 4.46 -0.35
N LEU A 367 21.32 3.49 -1.24
CA LEU A 367 20.11 3.19 -2.01
C LEU A 367 18.98 2.69 -1.11
N ASP A 368 19.26 1.85 -0.13
CA ASP A 368 18.31 1.41 0.89
C ASP A 368 17.80 2.59 1.75
N SER A 369 18.72 3.49 2.16
CA SER A 369 18.38 4.71 2.89
C SER A 369 17.52 5.65 2.06
N THR A 370 17.81 5.82 0.77
CA THR A 370 17.04 6.63 -0.19
C THR A 370 15.58 6.17 -0.26
N LEU A 371 15.35 4.87 -0.43
CA LEU A 371 14.00 4.30 -0.46
C LEU A 371 13.28 4.45 0.87
N ARG A 372 14.00 4.33 1.99
CA ARG A 372 13.46 4.54 3.32
C ARG A 372 13.04 6.00 3.54
N GLU A 373 13.86 6.96 3.13
CA GLU A 373 13.55 8.40 3.25
C GLU A 373 12.31 8.77 2.42
N THR A 374 12.20 8.26 1.19
CA THR A 374 10.98 8.42 0.40
C THR A 374 9.75 7.89 1.12
N LEU A 375 9.82 6.69 1.70
CA LEU A 375 8.71 6.13 2.47
C LEU A 375 8.38 6.92 3.72
N ARG A 376 9.36 7.56 4.36
CA ARG A 376 9.11 8.47 5.49
C ARG A 376 8.31 9.68 5.03
N ARG A 377 8.70 10.34 3.95
CA ARG A 377 8.09 11.58 3.46
C ARG A 377 6.77 11.35 2.73
N SER A 378 6.68 10.27 1.99
CA SER A 378 5.54 9.92 1.12
C SER A 378 4.93 8.58 1.54
N ALA A 379 4.60 8.44 2.82
CA ALA A 379 3.89 7.27 3.32
C ALA A 379 2.55 7.09 2.58
N PHE A 380 2.31 5.89 2.06
CA PHE A 380 1.10 5.59 1.28
C PHE A 380 -0.20 5.88 2.05
N ILE A 381 -0.19 5.67 3.38
CA ILE A 381 -1.35 5.92 4.25
C ILE A 381 -1.04 7.03 5.26
N SER A 382 -2.01 7.93 5.46
CA SER A 382 -1.89 9.02 6.43
C SER A 382 -2.27 8.63 7.87
N ARG A 383 -3.03 7.55 8.04
CA ARG A 383 -3.48 7.01 9.33
C ARG A 383 -3.03 5.56 9.46
N GLY A 384 -2.07 5.29 10.34
CA GLY A 384 -1.45 3.97 10.50
C GLY A 384 -1.78 3.29 11.81
N ILE A 385 -1.47 1.99 11.89
CA ILE A 385 -1.71 1.12 13.07
C ILE A 385 -3.16 1.22 13.58
N SER A 386 -4.10 1.45 12.66
CA SER A 386 -5.48 1.71 13.03
C SER A 386 -6.18 0.44 13.49
N ARG A 387 -7.10 0.62 14.47
CA ARG A 387 -7.88 -0.45 15.12
C ARG A 387 -9.31 0.01 15.36
N LYS A 388 -10.23 -0.94 15.43
CA LYS A 388 -11.60 -0.72 15.86
C LYS A 388 -11.80 -1.24 17.27
N VAL A 389 -12.44 -0.46 18.13
CA VAL A 389 -12.77 -0.84 19.51
C VAL A 389 -13.93 -1.84 19.50
N MET A 390 -13.72 -3.03 20.06
CA MET A 390 -14.67 -4.15 20.00
C MET A 390 -15.53 -4.32 21.24
N PRO A 391 -15.02 -4.16 22.48
CA PRO A 391 -15.80 -4.40 23.69
C PRO A 391 -16.99 -3.44 23.82
N LYS A 392 -18.12 -3.94 24.36
CA LYS A 392 -19.35 -3.16 24.59
C LYS A 392 -19.11 -2.01 25.57
N GLU A 393 -18.30 -2.22 26.56
CA GLU A 393 -17.86 -1.24 27.56
C GLU A 393 -16.84 -0.23 27.01
N GLY A 394 -16.33 -0.47 25.80
CA GLY A 394 -15.26 0.33 25.24
C GLY A 394 -13.89 -0.02 25.80
N VAL A 395 -12.91 0.88 25.62
CA VAL A 395 -11.54 0.74 26.17
C VAL A 395 -11.12 2.03 26.85
N VAL A 396 -10.25 1.91 27.86
CA VAL A 396 -9.62 3.05 28.51
C VAL A 396 -8.19 3.17 27.98
N LEU A 397 -7.85 4.34 27.45
CA LEU A 397 -6.49 4.63 26.99
C LEU A 397 -5.51 4.71 28.18
N PRO A 398 -4.20 4.52 27.98
CA PRO A 398 -3.20 4.72 29.03
C PRO A 398 -3.26 6.11 29.67
N SER A 399 -3.75 7.11 28.94
CA SER A 399 -3.96 8.48 29.39
C SER A 399 -5.30 8.70 30.13
N GLY A 400 -6.07 7.63 30.39
CA GLY A 400 -7.30 7.65 31.19
C GLY A 400 -8.60 7.96 30.43
N GLN A 401 -8.55 8.35 29.15
CA GLN A 401 -9.78 8.63 28.39
C GLN A 401 -10.47 7.34 27.96
N HIS A 402 -11.78 7.33 28.07
CA HIS A 402 -12.64 6.25 27.64
C HIS A 402 -13.03 6.39 26.16
N ILE A 403 -12.79 5.34 25.36
CA ILE A 403 -13.16 5.25 23.95
C ILE A 403 -14.29 4.22 23.81
N PRO A 404 -15.49 4.64 23.38
CA PRO A 404 -16.63 3.75 23.25
C PRO A 404 -16.46 2.69 22.15
N GLN A 405 -17.25 1.61 22.26
CA GLN A 405 -17.35 0.56 21.22
C GLN A 405 -17.61 1.15 19.84
N GLY A 406 -16.95 0.55 18.81
CA GLY A 406 -17.12 0.90 17.40
C GLY A 406 -16.33 2.10 16.95
N TRP A 407 -15.68 2.85 17.86
CA TRP A 407 -14.73 3.88 17.49
C TRP A 407 -13.47 3.29 16.88
N MET A 408 -12.88 4.06 15.97
CA MET A 408 -11.58 3.76 15.40
C MET A 408 -10.51 4.60 16.07
N ILE A 409 -9.38 3.98 16.36
CA ILE A 409 -8.17 4.64 16.87
C ILE A 409 -7.05 4.43 15.86
N GLY A 410 -6.12 5.36 15.77
CA GLY A 410 -4.98 5.25 14.87
C GLY A 410 -3.91 6.29 15.18
N PHE A 411 -2.91 6.38 14.31
CA PHE A 411 -1.76 7.28 14.48
C PHE A 411 -1.57 8.13 13.22
N PRO A 412 -1.30 9.43 13.35
CA PRO A 412 -1.09 10.35 12.24
C PRO A 412 0.30 10.17 11.64
N VAL A 413 0.46 9.20 10.73
CA VAL A 413 1.76 8.76 10.19
C VAL A 413 2.61 9.91 9.65
N PRO A 414 2.09 10.80 8.76
CA PRO A 414 2.93 11.87 8.24
C PRO A 414 3.37 12.88 9.28
N ALA A 415 2.55 13.09 10.33
CA ALA A 415 2.92 13.99 11.41
C ALA A 415 4.04 13.40 12.29
N ILE A 416 3.98 12.09 12.58
CA ILE A 416 5.04 11.38 13.30
C ILE A 416 6.33 11.37 12.46
N HIS A 417 6.20 11.14 11.15
CA HIS A 417 7.34 11.14 10.23
C HIS A 417 7.96 12.52 10.00
N ALA A 418 7.23 13.61 10.32
CA ALA A 418 7.71 14.98 10.27
C ALA A 418 8.04 15.56 11.66
N ASP A 419 8.13 14.74 12.70
CA ASP A 419 8.40 15.17 14.05
C ASP A 419 9.90 15.37 14.28
N SER A 420 10.31 16.61 14.58
CA SER A 420 11.71 16.98 14.83
C SER A 420 12.31 16.34 16.09
N ARG A 421 11.48 15.78 16.98
CA ARG A 421 11.97 14.97 18.13
C ARG A 421 12.60 13.65 17.68
N TYR A 422 12.23 13.16 16.47
CA TYR A 422 12.67 11.86 15.93
C TYR A 422 13.54 12.00 14.68
N TYR A 423 13.36 13.09 13.92
CA TYR A 423 14.05 13.33 12.65
C TYR A 423 14.59 14.73 12.60
N ASP A 424 15.89 14.88 12.47
CA ASP A 424 16.52 16.16 12.27
C ASP A 424 16.11 16.74 10.90
N GLU A 425 15.79 18.04 10.83
CA GLU A 425 15.29 18.71 9.63
C GLU A 425 14.28 17.86 8.84
N PRO A 426 13.11 17.48 9.44
CA PRO A 426 12.22 16.45 8.87
C PRO A 426 11.60 16.84 7.52
N ASP A 427 11.52 18.14 7.22
CA ASP A 427 10.98 18.68 5.97
C ASP A 427 12.00 18.64 4.82
N VAL A 428 13.28 18.49 5.13
CA VAL A 428 14.36 18.38 4.13
C VAL A 428 14.48 16.95 3.64
N TYR A 429 14.51 16.77 2.31
CA TYR A 429 14.81 15.47 1.71
C TYR A 429 16.30 15.17 1.86
N ASN A 430 16.60 14.17 2.66
CA ASN A 430 17.96 13.66 2.82
C ASN A 430 17.98 12.15 2.53
N PRO A 431 18.36 11.72 1.31
CA PRO A 431 18.32 10.31 0.92
C PRO A 431 19.24 9.44 1.77
N PHE A 432 20.21 10.03 2.46
CA PHE A 432 21.19 9.31 3.28
C PHE A 432 20.94 9.43 4.78
N ARG A 433 19.75 9.93 5.17
CA ARG A 433 19.32 10.08 6.58
C ARG A 433 19.47 8.82 7.42
N PHE A 434 19.27 7.65 6.83
CA PHE A 434 19.27 6.37 7.52
C PHE A 434 20.57 5.58 7.36
N MET A 435 21.62 6.24 6.90
CA MET A 435 22.96 5.65 6.92
C MET A 435 23.42 5.45 8.36
N PRO A 436 24.23 4.39 8.64
CA PRO A 436 24.80 4.20 9.96
C PRO A 436 25.71 5.37 10.33
N THR A 437 25.61 5.79 11.58
CA THR A 437 26.52 6.75 12.21
C THR A 437 27.15 6.10 13.44
N GLU A 438 28.15 6.74 14.05
CA GLU A 438 28.77 6.25 15.30
C GLU A 438 27.73 6.08 16.43
N SER A 439 26.70 6.93 16.45
CA SER A 439 25.68 6.97 17.48
C SER A 439 24.38 6.21 17.13
N SER A 440 24.21 5.80 15.85
CA SER A 440 22.98 5.18 15.37
C SER A 440 23.26 4.02 14.43
N PRO A 441 22.81 2.80 14.76
CA PRO A 441 22.96 1.67 13.84
C PRO A 441 22.11 1.90 12.59
N ARG A 442 22.51 1.24 11.50
CA ARG A 442 21.77 1.27 10.22
C ARG A 442 20.31 0.85 10.39
N SER A 443 19.42 1.67 9.90
CA SER A 443 18.01 1.35 9.79
C SER A 443 17.65 1.01 8.34
N MET A 444 17.44 -0.28 8.05
CA MET A 444 17.05 -0.75 6.71
C MET A 444 15.64 -0.26 6.33
N MET A 445 15.36 -0.16 5.02
CA MET A 445 14.04 0.19 4.49
C MET A 445 12.89 -0.61 5.12
N VAL A 446 13.13 -1.89 5.41
CA VAL A 446 12.13 -2.82 5.97
C VAL A 446 11.95 -2.73 7.48
N THR A 447 12.85 -2.04 8.20
CA THR A 447 12.81 -1.95 9.67
C THR A 447 11.69 -1.02 10.11
N THR A 448 10.73 -1.54 10.85
CA THR A 448 9.63 -0.76 11.44
C THR A 448 9.95 -0.36 12.87
N SER A 449 9.46 0.79 13.30
CA SER A 449 9.59 1.29 14.67
C SER A 449 8.35 2.11 15.03
N GLN A 450 8.27 2.59 16.26
CA GLN A 450 7.19 3.49 16.69
C GLN A 450 7.25 4.86 15.97
N THR A 451 8.38 5.20 15.37
CA THR A 451 8.56 6.45 14.64
C THR A 451 8.59 6.26 13.13
N PHE A 452 8.71 5.02 12.61
CA PHE A 452 8.68 4.69 11.17
C PHE A 452 7.60 3.66 10.87
N LEU A 453 6.47 4.13 10.33
CA LEU A 453 5.21 3.40 10.25
C LEU A 453 4.77 3.06 8.81
N SER A 454 5.59 3.31 7.80
CA SER A 454 5.22 3.12 6.38
C SER A 454 4.84 1.69 6.02
N PHE A 455 5.36 0.70 6.76
CA PHE A 455 4.98 -0.70 6.65
C PHE A 455 4.09 -1.19 7.81
N GLY A 456 3.48 -0.27 8.56
CA GLY A 456 2.86 -0.62 9.84
C GLY A 456 3.91 -1.00 10.89
N HIS A 457 3.50 -1.65 11.98
CA HIS A 457 4.41 -2.07 13.05
C HIS A 457 3.90 -3.33 13.75
N SER A 458 4.82 -4.11 14.37
CA SER A 458 4.54 -5.34 15.11
C SER A 458 3.88 -6.43 14.25
N ARG A 459 2.99 -7.26 14.83
CA ARG A 459 2.38 -8.45 14.21
C ARG A 459 1.59 -8.18 12.92
N HIS A 460 1.08 -6.96 12.75
CA HIS A 460 0.34 -6.54 11.55
C HIS A 460 1.18 -5.70 10.57
N SER A 461 2.51 -5.73 10.68
CA SER A 461 3.38 -5.11 9.69
C SER A 461 3.23 -5.79 8.33
N CYS A 462 3.48 -5.02 7.24
CA CYS A 462 3.37 -5.51 5.88
C CYS A 462 4.18 -6.81 5.67
N PRO A 463 3.57 -7.92 5.28
CA PRO A 463 4.28 -9.18 5.07
C PRO A 463 5.18 -9.14 3.83
N GLY A 464 4.83 -8.32 2.83
CA GLY A 464 5.59 -8.18 1.57
C GLY A 464 6.74 -7.17 1.62
N ARG A 465 7.04 -6.53 2.75
CA ARG A 465 8.04 -5.46 2.85
C ARG A 465 9.45 -5.90 2.42
N TRP A 466 9.83 -7.14 2.71
CA TRP A 466 11.13 -7.70 2.31
C TRP A 466 11.24 -7.85 0.79
N PHE A 467 10.19 -8.40 0.17
CA PHE A 467 10.12 -8.51 -1.30
C PHE A 467 10.06 -7.13 -1.97
N ALA A 468 9.28 -6.20 -1.41
CA ALA A 468 9.22 -4.83 -1.91
C ALA A 468 10.61 -4.16 -1.88
N SER A 469 11.31 -4.22 -0.75
CA SER A 469 12.66 -3.67 -0.62
C SER A 469 13.64 -4.31 -1.61
N HIS A 470 13.62 -5.63 -1.71
CA HIS A 470 14.48 -6.39 -2.63
C HIS A 470 14.27 -5.95 -4.08
N LYS A 471 13.01 -5.97 -4.54
CA LYS A 471 12.60 -5.57 -5.89
C LYS A 471 12.92 -4.10 -6.19
N LEU A 472 12.57 -3.19 -5.27
CA LEU A 472 12.76 -1.75 -5.51
C LEU A 472 14.23 -1.35 -5.51
N LYS A 473 15.08 -2.01 -4.73
CA LYS A 473 16.54 -1.81 -4.79
C LYS A 473 17.11 -2.24 -6.13
N LEU A 474 16.75 -3.42 -6.63
CA LEU A 474 17.18 -3.89 -7.95
C LEU A 474 16.72 -2.95 -9.08
N LEU A 475 15.45 -2.54 -9.05
CA LEU A 475 14.89 -1.61 -10.03
C LEU A 475 15.61 -0.27 -10.03
N LEU A 476 15.80 0.32 -8.84
CA LEU A 476 16.46 1.63 -8.74
C LEU A 476 17.93 1.54 -9.16
N ALA A 477 18.65 0.49 -8.76
CA ALA A 477 20.03 0.26 -9.19
C ALA A 477 20.13 0.14 -10.72
N TYR A 478 19.27 -0.68 -11.34
CA TYR A 478 19.28 -0.85 -12.79
C TYR A 478 19.01 0.45 -13.55
N ILE A 479 18.03 1.22 -13.09
CA ILE A 479 17.68 2.51 -13.70
C ILE A 479 18.86 3.50 -13.55
N ILE A 480 19.43 3.65 -12.36
CA ILE A 480 20.53 4.58 -12.08
C ILE A 480 21.78 4.24 -12.88
N MET A 481 22.11 2.96 -13.04
CA MET A 481 23.29 2.52 -13.79
C MET A 481 23.13 2.69 -15.30
N ASN A 482 21.94 2.52 -15.82
CA ASN A 482 21.70 2.43 -17.27
C ASN A 482 21.04 3.64 -17.91
N TYR A 483 20.46 4.54 -17.11
CA TYR A 483 19.76 5.71 -17.63
C TYR A 483 20.22 7.00 -16.98
N ASP A 484 20.18 8.09 -17.75
CA ASP A 484 20.24 9.44 -17.23
C ASP A 484 18.80 9.99 -17.17
N ILE A 485 18.49 10.69 -16.08
CA ILE A 485 17.20 11.33 -15.88
C ILE A 485 17.44 12.82 -15.69
N GLU A 486 16.70 13.66 -16.42
CA GLU A 486 16.83 15.11 -16.31
C GLU A 486 16.29 15.60 -14.96
N PRO A 487 17.04 16.41 -14.21
CA PRO A 487 16.57 16.96 -12.94
C PRO A 487 15.31 17.81 -13.12
N LEU A 488 14.35 17.67 -12.22
CA LEU A 488 13.18 18.53 -12.16
C LEU A 488 13.48 19.76 -11.31
N LYS A 489 12.94 20.92 -11.74
CA LYS A 489 13.09 22.18 -10.99
C LYS A 489 12.37 22.14 -9.62
N GLU A 490 11.22 21.48 -9.59
CA GLU A 490 10.38 21.35 -8.41
C GLU A 490 9.80 19.95 -8.32
N ARG A 491 9.64 19.47 -7.11
CA ARG A 491 9.01 18.19 -6.86
C ARG A 491 7.49 18.31 -7.03
N PRO A 492 6.87 17.58 -7.98
CA PRO A 492 5.41 17.59 -8.14
C PRO A 492 4.72 17.07 -6.87
N LEU A 493 3.69 17.77 -6.40
CA LEU A 493 3.02 17.46 -5.13
C LEU A 493 2.18 16.20 -5.22
N ASN A 494 2.23 15.39 -4.16
CA ASN A 494 1.36 14.23 -4.03
C ASN A 494 -0.10 14.64 -3.89
N ILE A 495 -0.99 13.81 -4.42
CA ILE A 495 -2.44 13.94 -4.25
C ILE A 495 -2.86 13.14 -3.02
N ILE A 496 -3.67 13.77 -2.17
CA ILE A 496 -4.26 13.12 -1.00
C ILE A 496 -5.73 12.88 -1.26
N ALA A 497 -6.14 11.63 -1.12
CA ALA A 497 -7.53 11.22 -1.28
C ALA A 497 -7.93 10.24 -0.17
N GLY A 498 -8.86 10.65 0.68
CA GLY A 498 -9.19 9.91 1.90
C GLY A 498 -7.98 9.81 2.83
N THR A 499 -7.57 8.59 3.15
CA THR A 499 -6.37 8.33 3.96
C THR A 499 -5.14 8.01 3.13
N PHE A 500 -5.24 8.02 1.81
CA PHE A 500 -4.17 7.64 0.89
C PHE A 500 -3.43 8.83 0.32
N MET A 501 -2.13 8.65 0.09
CA MET A 501 -1.26 9.59 -0.60
C MET A 501 -0.72 8.94 -1.88
N PHE A 502 -0.97 9.56 -3.01
CA PHE A 502 -0.56 9.10 -4.33
C PHE A 502 0.41 10.06 -4.98
N PRO A 503 1.39 9.57 -5.76
CA PRO A 503 2.16 10.43 -6.65
C PRO A 503 1.24 11.10 -7.67
N PRO A 504 1.57 12.31 -8.16
CA PRO A 504 0.73 12.99 -9.14
C PRO A 504 0.66 12.19 -10.45
N PRO A 505 -0.55 11.85 -10.95
CA PRO A 505 -0.71 10.96 -12.10
C PRO A 505 -0.20 11.58 -13.40
N GLY A 506 -0.13 12.91 -13.48
CA GLY A 506 0.38 13.63 -14.65
C GLY A 506 1.87 13.96 -14.62
N ALA A 507 2.62 13.52 -13.58
CA ALA A 507 4.05 13.80 -13.51
C ALA A 507 4.81 13.13 -14.64
N THR A 508 5.61 13.92 -15.35
CA THR A 508 6.51 13.46 -16.41
C THR A 508 7.96 13.70 -16.03
N ILE A 509 8.85 12.88 -16.56
CA ILE A 509 10.30 13.05 -16.52
C ILE A 509 10.86 12.84 -17.92
N ARG A 510 12.05 13.40 -18.19
CA ARG A 510 12.81 13.09 -19.38
C ARG A 510 13.98 12.21 -19.02
N LEU A 511 14.19 11.16 -19.80
CA LEU A 511 15.27 10.21 -19.61
C LEU A 511 15.86 9.78 -20.95
N ARG A 512 17.07 9.22 -20.89
CA ARG A 512 17.74 8.59 -22.03
C ARG A 512 18.59 7.40 -21.57
N ARG A 513 18.86 6.47 -22.48
CA ARG A 513 19.87 5.42 -22.22
C ARG A 513 21.24 6.07 -22.13
N ARG A 514 22.04 5.65 -21.16
CA ARG A 514 23.46 6.05 -21.09
C ARG A 514 24.25 5.40 -22.21
N GLU A 515 25.19 6.16 -22.78
CA GLU A 515 26.23 5.57 -23.59
C GLU A 515 27.17 4.75 -22.67
N THR A 516 27.18 3.45 -22.85
CA THR A 516 28.18 2.60 -22.21
C THR A 516 29.53 2.98 -22.81
N LYS A 517 30.46 3.50 -22.00
CA LYS A 517 31.85 3.58 -22.42
C LYS A 517 32.25 2.14 -22.75
N ALA A 518 32.56 1.87 -24.02
CA ALA A 518 33.21 0.62 -24.42
C ALA A 518 34.48 0.50 -23.56
N THR A 519 34.48 -0.46 -22.64
CA THR A 519 35.64 -0.86 -21.86
C THR A 519 36.62 -1.61 -22.76
#